data_f4ce988a28a52d51e040613185b7d28a
#
_entry.id   f4ce988a28a52d51e040613185b7d28a
#
_cell.length_a   1.000
_cell.length_b   1.000
_cell.length_c   1.000
_cell.angle_alpha   90.00
_cell.angle_beta   90.00
_cell.angle_gamma   90.00
#
_symmetry.space_group_name_H-M   'P 1'
#
loop_
_entity.id
_entity.type
_entity.pdbx_description
1 polymer ?
#
loop_
_entity_poly.entity_id
_entity_poly.type
_entity_poly.pdbx_seq_one_letter_code
_entity_poly.pdbx_strand_id
1 'polypeptide(L)'
;MYHVMVVDDEPMAASLIVNIIKRKYSDFEIMGTAYDGEEALELMEEKGEPDVLITDIQMPVMNGLKLVEETKKRYPEVISVIVSGYQEFEYAKQAIAFGVCDYILKPIVPSEFSKLITRIEEKLRQKYYKERNTLMHKMVNEIPVDEKTLRRYFQSECYYGAIVRLNGLPSRYGERGKKEVFSDINEMMIAYGRDTQETLYLCPGELVSDEDYEQMIRRRIGKEQPEAAYVTSVIRQKSVPAAQIGEMVRELYRKLDSSIILGKNQTLILEETSSANPGGRPGKDYEYLEELEYLAGKQKYDRLQKDTELLIHRWVQEERPQLWIEGRVRQIGYLLQRYDAGKRDYRESEFLMDDIFSTAENVEQLCTGISDIFFKDVKEDPASTQKTDTEEYFESVKEYIRKHMAEQLSLHSVSKAVGVSQTYLSRLFRKYEDASFNTYLTSLRMEKAKKLLLREEKMYVKDVAEKVGYKDQFYFSRIFYSYTGVRPSEYVEKENLEII
;
A
#
# COMPACT_ATOMS: atom_id res chain seq x y z
N MET A 1 9.42 10.26 18.80
CA MET A 1 10.09 9.45 19.83
C MET A 1 9.06 8.59 20.55
N TYR A 2 9.43 7.40 20.99
CA TYR A 2 8.58 6.49 21.76
C TYR A 2 8.70 6.79 23.24
N HIS A 3 7.60 6.89 23.95
CA HIS A 3 7.58 7.28 25.36
C HIS A 3 7.70 6.05 26.28
N VAL A 4 8.69 6.06 27.17
CA VAL A 4 8.95 4.98 28.12
C VAL A 4 8.72 5.45 29.55
N MET A 5 7.99 4.65 30.33
CA MET A 5 7.87 4.81 31.78
C MET A 5 8.63 3.69 32.49
N VAL A 6 9.44 4.03 33.46
CA VAL A 6 10.20 3.08 34.26
C VAL A 6 9.74 3.15 35.73
N VAL A 7 9.37 1.99 36.30
CA VAL A 7 8.82 1.90 37.66
C VAL A 7 9.61 0.87 38.46
N ASP A 8 10.30 1.32 39.50
CA ASP A 8 11.13 0.46 40.33
C ASP A 8 11.36 1.17 41.67
N ASP A 9 11.10 0.53 42.80
CA ASP A 9 11.28 1.08 44.13
C ASP A 9 12.76 1.23 44.52
N GLU A 10 13.68 0.60 43.78
CA GLU A 10 15.10 0.77 43.89
C GLU A 10 15.60 1.86 42.93
N PRO A 11 15.99 3.08 43.39
CA PRO A 11 16.41 4.18 42.51
C PRO A 11 17.62 3.86 41.65
N MET A 12 18.49 2.95 42.08
CA MET A 12 19.65 2.52 41.32
C MET A 12 19.27 1.63 40.15
N ALA A 13 18.28 0.75 40.31
CA ALA A 13 17.77 -0.13 39.25
C ALA A 13 17.02 0.69 38.20
N ALA A 14 16.11 1.58 38.60
CA ALA A 14 15.46 2.53 37.70
C ALA A 14 16.47 3.36 36.90
N SER A 15 17.47 3.94 37.58
CA SER A 15 18.53 4.75 36.95
C SER A 15 19.35 3.94 35.93
N LEU A 16 19.64 2.68 36.20
CA LEU A 16 20.35 1.80 35.27
C LEU A 16 19.59 1.65 33.95
N ILE A 17 18.28 1.31 34.02
CA ILE A 17 17.40 1.16 32.87
C ILE A 17 17.34 2.46 32.07
N VAL A 18 17.08 3.58 32.77
CA VAL A 18 17.01 4.91 32.14
C VAL A 18 18.32 5.26 31.43
N ASN A 19 19.47 4.99 32.06
CA ASN A 19 20.78 5.28 31.47
C ASN A 19 21.08 4.41 30.24
N ILE A 20 20.68 3.13 30.24
CA ILE A 20 20.84 2.24 29.09
C ILE A 20 20.01 2.78 27.92
N ILE A 21 18.75 3.13 28.16
CA ILE A 21 17.84 3.64 27.12
C ILE A 21 18.39 4.96 26.57
N LYS A 22 18.65 5.96 27.40
CA LYS A 22 19.12 7.29 26.97
C LYS A 22 20.43 7.25 26.18
N ARG A 23 21.35 6.30 26.49
CA ARG A 23 22.67 6.24 25.85
C ARG A 23 22.67 5.51 24.52
N LYS A 24 21.75 4.54 24.32
CA LYS A 24 21.82 3.61 23.20
C LYS A 24 20.67 3.75 22.20
N TYR A 25 19.54 4.35 22.62
CA TYR A 25 18.30 4.32 21.85
C TYR A 25 17.73 5.73 21.74
N SER A 26 18.12 6.44 20.68
CA SER A 26 17.72 7.84 20.43
C SER A 26 16.22 8.01 20.16
N ASP A 27 15.55 6.95 19.72
CA ASP A 27 14.12 6.99 19.37
C ASP A 27 13.21 6.83 20.59
N PHE A 28 13.80 6.56 21.78
CA PHE A 28 13.07 6.41 23.02
C PHE A 28 13.30 7.61 23.96
N GLU A 29 12.21 8.13 24.51
CA GLU A 29 12.20 9.20 25.48
C GLU A 29 11.63 8.71 26.81
N ILE A 30 12.34 8.99 27.94
CA ILE A 30 11.84 8.67 29.27
C ILE A 30 10.81 9.72 29.68
N MET A 31 9.52 9.33 29.64
CA MET A 31 8.40 10.16 30.03
C MET A 31 8.35 10.42 31.56
N GLY A 32 8.76 9.42 32.33
CA GLY A 32 8.80 9.50 33.79
C GLY A 32 9.40 8.26 34.44
N THR A 33 9.76 8.42 35.70
CA THR A 33 10.11 7.33 36.61
C THR A 33 9.21 7.41 37.84
N ALA A 34 8.76 6.26 38.34
CA ALA A 34 7.94 6.14 39.54
C ALA A 34 8.53 5.07 40.47
N TYR A 35 8.22 5.15 41.75
CA TYR A 35 8.71 4.24 42.79
C TYR A 35 7.71 3.14 43.13
N ASP A 36 6.45 3.31 42.73
CA ASP A 36 5.40 2.32 42.88
C ASP A 36 4.32 2.43 41.79
N GLY A 37 3.37 1.50 41.80
CA GLY A 37 2.35 1.44 40.76
C GLY A 37 1.30 2.55 40.84
N GLU A 38 1.02 3.14 42.04
CA GLU A 38 0.06 4.25 42.15
C GLU A 38 0.64 5.51 41.56
N GLU A 39 1.88 5.85 41.94
CA GLU A 39 2.62 7.00 41.40
C GLU A 39 2.75 6.88 39.86
N ALA A 40 2.99 5.67 39.36
CA ALA A 40 3.04 5.43 37.90
C ALA A 40 1.71 5.75 37.21
N LEU A 41 0.57 5.32 37.77
CA LEU A 41 -0.75 5.61 37.22
C LEU A 41 -1.09 7.10 37.27
N GLU A 42 -0.74 7.80 38.34
CA GLU A 42 -0.91 9.26 38.46
C GLU A 42 -0.09 10.00 37.38
N LEU A 43 1.18 9.60 37.18
CA LEU A 43 1.99 10.15 36.08
C LEU A 43 1.42 9.89 34.71
N MET A 44 0.82 8.73 34.48
CA MET A 44 0.13 8.42 33.21
C MET A 44 -1.13 9.27 33.00
N GLU A 45 -1.86 9.58 34.07
CA GLU A 45 -3.02 10.48 33.99
C GLU A 45 -2.61 11.93 33.71
N GLU A 46 -1.50 12.39 34.28
CA GLU A 46 -0.98 13.74 34.07
C GLU A 46 -0.34 13.93 32.69
N LYS A 47 0.57 13.02 32.30
CA LYS A 47 1.42 13.17 31.09
C LYS A 47 0.89 12.45 29.88
N GLY A 48 -0.08 11.54 30.04
CA GLY A 48 -0.61 10.67 29.01
C GLY A 48 -0.06 9.25 29.08
N GLU A 49 -0.53 8.38 28.20
CA GLU A 49 -0.10 6.98 28.14
C GLU A 49 1.31 6.83 27.56
N PRO A 50 2.19 6.02 28.17
CA PRO A 50 3.47 5.65 27.56
C PRO A 50 3.27 4.66 26.42
N ASP A 51 4.28 4.50 25.59
CA ASP A 51 4.32 3.41 24.60
C ASP A 51 4.84 2.12 25.23
N VAL A 52 5.76 2.26 26.21
CA VAL A 52 6.37 1.15 26.94
C VAL A 52 6.34 1.42 28.43
N LEU A 53 5.86 0.45 29.18
CA LEU A 53 5.95 0.39 30.65
C LEU A 53 6.99 -0.67 31.02
N ILE A 54 8.04 -0.29 31.74
CA ILE A 54 9.03 -1.21 32.31
C ILE A 54 8.88 -1.13 33.84
N THR A 55 8.51 -2.24 34.48
CA THR A 55 8.19 -2.23 35.93
C THR A 55 8.86 -3.39 36.65
N ASP A 56 9.31 -3.15 37.90
CA ASP A 56 9.57 -4.24 38.85
C ASP A 56 8.26 -4.88 39.31
N ILE A 57 8.32 -6.09 39.82
CA ILE A 57 7.18 -6.80 40.43
C ILE A 57 6.95 -6.32 41.86
N GLN A 58 8.00 -6.37 42.70
CA GLN A 58 7.87 -6.11 44.15
C GLN A 58 8.13 -4.62 44.44
N MET A 59 7.05 -3.90 44.62
CA MET A 59 7.07 -2.50 44.99
C MET A 59 6.06 -2.23 46.10
N PRO A 60 6.27 -1.20 46.93
CA PRO A 60 5.30 -0.80 47.93
C PRO A 60 3.99 -0.32 47.29
N VAL A 61 2.94 -0.17 48.08
CA VAL A 61 1.63 0.35 47.72
C VAL A 61 0.95 -0.49 46.62
N MET A 62 1.43 -0.41 45.39
CA MET A 62 0.93 -1.21 44.26
C MET A 62 2.11 -1.93 43.59
N ASN A 63 2.05 -3.27 43.55
CA ASN A 63 3.03 -4.08 42.85
C ASN A 63 2.94 -4.01 41.34
N GLY A 64 4.00 -4.42 40.62
CA GLY A 64 4.09 -4.30 39.17
C GLY A 64 3.09 -5.15 38.40
N LEU A 65 2.68 -6.33 38.93
CA LEU A 65 1.64 -7.14 38.25
C LEU A 65 0.27 -6.44 38.28
N LYS A 66 -0.06 -5.81 39.42
CA LYS A 66 -1.29 -5.04 39.52
C LYS A 66 -1.24 -3.79 38.66
N LEU A 67 -0.10 -3.13 38.59
CA LEU A 67 0.13 -2.00 37.70
C LEU A 67 -0.08 -2.40 36.24
N VAL A 68 0.48 -3.53 35.80
CA VAL A 68 0.29 -4.04 34.43
C VAL A 68 -1.20 -4.33 34.16
N GLU A 69 -1.90 -4.97 35.11
CA GLU A 69 -3.35 -5.24 34.98
C GLU A 69 -4.16 -3.94 34.82
N GLU A 70 -3.92 -2.94 35.67
CA GLU A 70 -4.63 -1.64 35.61
C GLU A 70 -4.25 -0.84 34.33
N THR A 71 -2.96 -0.86 33.95
CA THR A 71 -2.50 -0.25 32.71
C THR A 71 -3.16 -0.89 31.51
N LYS A 72 -3.28 -2.24 31.47
CA LYS A 72 -3.92 -2.95 30.37
C LYS A 72 -5.41 -2.64 30.24
N LYS A 73 -6.10 -2.38 31.36
CA LYS A 73 -7.52 -1.97 31.35
C LYS A 73 -7.72 -0.55 30.82
N ARG A 74 -6.85 0.39 31.22
CA ARG A 74 -6.97 1.81 30.86
C ARG A 74 -6.33 2.14 29.52
N TYR A 75 -5.18 1.50 29.22
CA TYR A 75 -4.32 1.75 28.07
C TYR A 75 -3.91 0.41 27.42
N PRO A 76 -4.83 -0.28 26.73
CA PRO A 76 -4.63 -1.65 26.22
C PRO A 76 -3.46 -1.78 25.22
N GLU A 77 -3.03 -0.67 24.63
CA GLU A 77 -1.97 -0.61 23.63
C GLU A 77 -0.56 -0.40 24.20
N VAL A 78 -0.42 -0.21 25.52
CA VAL A 78 0.88 -0.06 26.18
C VAL A 78 1.60 -1.41 26.20
N ILE A 79 2.86 -1.40 25.73
CA ILE A 79 3.73 -2.59 25.80
C ILE A 79 4.33 -2.67 27.18
N SER A 80 3.93 -3.66 27.98
CA SER A 80 4.43 -3.85 29.34
C SER A 80 5.57 -4.86 29.37
N VAL A 81 6.62 -4.56 30.13
CA VAL A 81 7.78 -5.41 30.41
C VAL A 81 7.99 -5.47 31.92
N ILE A 82 8.26 -6.66 32.41
CA ILE A 82 8.59 -6.88 33.82
C ILE A 82 10.10 -7.11 33.96
N VAL A 83 10.68 -6.46 34.95
CA VAL A 83 12.08 -6.64 35.38
C VAL A 83 12.07 -7.06 36.85
N SER A 84 12.55 -8.26 37.21
CA SER A 84 12.42 -8.78 38.56
C SER A 84 13.65 -9.52 39.04
N GLY A 85 13.95 -9.42 40.35
CA GLY A 85 14.98 -10.22 40.99
C GLY A 85 14.59 -11.66 41.34
N TYR A 86 13.35 -12.05 41.10
CA TYR A 86 12.82 -13.34 41.52
C TYR A 86 12.57 -14.27 40.33
N GLN A 87 13.05 -15.53 40.46
CA GLN A 87 12.79 -16.61 39.48
C GLN A 87 11.52 -17.42 39.83
N GLU A 88 10.51 -16.77 40.40
CA GLU A 88 9.28 -17.47 40.76
C GLU A 88 8.40 -17.70 39.53
N PHE A 89 8.17 -18.97 39.22
CA PHE A 89 7.37 -19.42 38.09
C PHE A 89 5.94 -18.84 38.08
N GLU A 90 5.36 -18.63 39.27
CA GLU A 90 4.00 -18.09 39.40
C GLU A 90 3.89 -16.63 38.92
N TYR A 91 4.92 -15.79 39.16
CA TYR A 91 4.91 -14.42 38.65
C TYR A 91 5.07 -14.37 37.13
N ALA A 92 5.93 -15.21 36.57
CA ALA A 92 6.07 -15.30 35.11
C ALA A 92 4.75 -15.78 34.46
N LYS A 93 4.06 -16.75 35.06
CA LYS A 93 2.77 -17.24 34.58
C LYS A 93 1.67 -16.17 34.62
N GLN A 94 1.61 -15.40 35.69
CA GLN A 94 0.65 -14.28 35.80
C GLN A 94 0.98 -13.16 34.80
N ALA A 95 2.25 -12.83 34.63
CA ALA A 95 2.71 -11.85 33.64
C ALA A 95 2.27 -12.23 32.21
N ILE A 96 2.44 -13.49 31.84
CA ILE A 96 1.96 -14.01 30.54
C ILE A 96 0.44 -13.90 30.41
N ALA A 97 -0.31 -14.22 31.48
CA ALA A 97 -1.78 -14.10 31.48
C ALA A 97 -2.26 -12.65 31.29
N PHE A 98 -1.53 -11.66 31.77
CA PHE A 98 -1.79 -10.24 31.56
C PHE A 98 -1.28 -9.71 30.21
N GLY A 99 -0.61 -10.55 29.41
CA GLY A 99 -0.10 -10.17 28.09
C GLY A 99 1.14 -9.28 28.13
N VAL A 100 1.99 -9.46 29.14
CA VAL A 100 3.31 -8.81 29.23
C VAL A 100 4.16 -9.23 28.04
N CYS A 101 4.84 -8.26 27.43
CA CYS A 101 5.67 -8.49 26.25
C CYS A 101 6.89 -9.36 26.55
N ASP A 102 7.50 -9.15 27.72
CA ASP A 102 8.68 -9.90 28.14
C ASP A 102 8.89 -9.82 29.67
N TYR A 103 9.71 -10.74 30.18
CA TYR A 103 10.10 -10.85 31.57
C TYR A 103 11.63 -10.95 31.69
N ILE A 104 12.28 -10.01 32.34
CA ILE A 104 13.74 -9.95 32.52
C ILE A 104 14.11 -10.18 33.97
N LEU A 105 15.15 -10.97 34.21
CA LEU A 105 15.71 -11.20 35.53
C LEU A 105 16.78 -10.16 35.87
N LYS A 106 16.75 -9.65 37.12
CA LYS A 106 17.87 -8.90 37.72
C LYS A 106 18.98 -9.91 38.13
N PRO A 107 20.28 -9.60 37.94
CA PRO A 107 20.82 -8.36 37.40
C PRO A 107 20.63 -8.27 35.87
N ILE A 108 20.29 -7.07 35.40
CA ILE A 108 20.03 -6.82 33.98
C ILE A 108 21.30 -7.04 33.17
N VAL A 109 21.26 -8.03 32.26
CA VAL A 109 22.34 -8.30 31.31
C VAL A 109 22.17 -7.39 30.10
N PRO A 110 23.13 -6.48 29.78
CA PRO A 110 22.96 -5.48 28.73
C PRO A 110 22.64 -6.07 27.32
N SER A 111 23.16 -7.26 27.02
CA SER A 111 22.91 -7.94 25.74
C SER A 111 21.46 -8.46 25.62
N GLU A 112 20.88 -8.96 26.72
CA GLU A 112 19.49 -9.42 26.76
C GLU A 112 18.53 -8.26 26.71
N PHE A 113 18.81 -7.20 27.48
CA PHE A 113 18.04 -5.98 27.45
C PHE A 113 18.06 -5.33 26.05
N SER A 114 19.21 -5.36 25.36
CA SER A 114 19.28 -4.86 23.98
C SER A 114 18.42 -5.65 23.03
N LYS A 115 18.38 -6.98 23.12
CA LYS A 115 17.49 -7.82 22.30
C LYS A 115 16.01 -7.51 22.57
N LEU A 116 15.65 -7.29 23.82
CA LEU A 116 14.30 -6.89 24.19
C LEU A 116 13.91 -5.56 23.56
N ILE A 117 14.74 -4.52 23.72
CA ILE A 117 14.44 -3.19 23.18
C ILE A 117 14.29 -3.25 21.65
N THR A 118 15.13 -4.00 20.94
CA THR A 118 14.99 -4.19 19.49
C THR A 118 13.64 -4.83 19.11
N ARG A 119 13.16 -5.82 19.89
CA ARG A 119 11.83 -6.42 19.65
C ARG A 119 10.68 -5.45 19.94
N ILE A 120 10.81 -4.64 21.00
CA ILE A 120 9.84 -3.60 21.36
C ILE A 120 9.79 -2.55 20.25
N GLU A 121 10.94 -2.07 19.81
CA GLU A 121 11.07 -1.10 18.72
C GLU A 121 10.36 -1.56 17.45
N GLU A 122 10.53 -2.82 17.05
CA GLU A 122 9.84 -3.39 15.90
C GLU A 122 8.31 -3.41 16.06
N LYS A 123 7.81 -3.79 17.26
CA LYS A 123 6.37 -3.75 17.57
C LYS A 123 5.81 -2.32 17.55
N LEU A 124 6.56 -1.36 18.12
CA LEU A 124 6.16 0.05 18.11
C LEU A 124 6.16 0.62 16.69
N ARG A 125 7.17 0.31 15.89
CA ARG A 125 7.25 0.71 14.49
C ARG A 125 6.01 0.24 13.71
N GLN A 126 5.61 -1.02 13.88
CA GLN A 126 4.40 -1.57 13.27
C GLN A 126 3.14 -0.87 13.75
N LYS A 127 3.00 -0.66 15.07
CA LYS A 127 1.86 0.04 15.66
C LYS A 127 1.74 1.46 15.11
N TYR A 128 2.82 2.24 15.17
CA TYR A 128 2.83 3.62 14.70
C TYR A 128 2.52 3.74 13.21
N TYR A 129 3.03 2.82 12.41
CA TYR A 129 2.72 2.80 10.98
C TYR A 129 1.22 2.56 10.72
N LYS A 130 0.61 1.58 11.40
CA LYS A 130 -0.83 1.30 11.28
C LYS A 130 -1.68 2.51 11.69
N GLU A 131 -1.35 3.12 12.81
CA GLU A 131 -2.06 4.29 13.30
C GLU A 131 -1.91 5.48 12.35
N ARG A 132 -0.70 5.78 11.87
CA ARG A 132 -0.48 6.83 10.87
C ARG A 132 -1.29 6.59 9.59
N ASN A 133 -1.34 5.37 9.08
CA ASN A 133 -2.15 5.03 7.91
C ASN A 133 -3.64 5.25 8.19
N THR A 134 -4.12 4.84 9.35
CA THR A 134 -5.51 5.04 9.77
C THR A 134 -5.85 6.53 9.87
N LEU A 135 -4.99 7.32 10.51
CA LEU A 135 -5.15 8.77 10.63
C LEU A 135 -5.08 9.47 9.27
N MET A 136 -4.14 9.10 8.43
CA MET A 136 -4.04 9.63 7.07
C MET A 136 -5.32 9.35 6.27
N HIS A 137 -5.86 8.13 6.37
CA HIS A 137 -7.14 7.78 5.75
C HIS A 137 -8.29 8.66 6.27
N LYS A 138 -8.35 8.89 7.58
CA LYS A 138 -9.36 9.81 8.17
C LYS A 138 -9.20 11.22 7.61
N MET A 139 -7.99 11.77 7.63
CA MET A 139 -7.70 13.12 7.13
C MET A 139 -8.00 13.29 5.63
N VAL A 140 -7.69 12.29 4.81
CA VAL A 140 -7.99 12.31 3.36
C VAL A 140 -9.50 12.29 3.10
N ASN A 141 -10.27 11.58 3.93
CA ASN A 141 -11.74 11.53 3.85
C ASN A 141 -12.45 12.61 4.67
N GLU A 142 -11.71 13.63 5.14
CA GLU A 142 -12.24 14.76 5.92
C GLU A 142 -12.92 14.35 7.24
N ILE A 143 -12.54 13.19 7.78
CA ILE A 143 -12.99 12.74 9.10
C ILE A 143 -12.15 13.45 10.16
N PRO A 144 -12.75 14.14 11.12
CA PRO A 144 -12.01 14.85 12.16
C PRO A 144 -11.07 13.95 12.95
N VAL A 145 -9.87 14.45 13.20
CA VAL A 145 -8.84 13.84 14.05
C VAL A 145 -8.51 14.85 15.15
N ASP A 146 -8.49 14.39 16.39
CA ASP A 146 -8.11 15.25 17.51
C ASP A 146 -6.60 15.60 17.47
N GLU A 147 -6.26 16.79 17.94
CA GLU A 147 -4.90 17.33 17.84
C GLU A 147 -3.90 16.52 18.68
N LYS A 148 -4.31 15.97 19.84
CA LYS A 148 -3.43 15.17 20.71
C LYS A 148 -3.00 13.89 20.00
N THR A 149 -3.95 13.18 19.39
CA THR A 149 -3.68 11.99 18.60
C THR A 149 -2.83 12.31 17.39
N LEU A 150 -3.13 13.40 16.66
CA LEU A 150 -2.32 13.81 15.52
C LEU A 150 -0.87 14.06 15.88
N ARG A 151 -0.60 14.84 16.93
CA ARG A 151 0.75 15.16 17.43
C ARG A 151 1.51 13.91 17.92
N ARG A 152 0.81 12.93 18.48
CA ARG A 152 1.43 11.68 18.93
C ARG A 152 2.06 10.91 17.76
N TYR A 153 1.35 10.81 16.64
CA TYR A 153 1.76 9.97 15.51
C TYR A 153 2.45 10.73 14.38
N PHE A 154 2.21 12.02 14.25
CA PHE A 154 2.88 12.93 13.30
C PHE A 154 3.63 14.00 14.10
N GLN A 155 4.83 13.66 14.53
CA GLN A 155 5.61 14.44 15.49
C GLN A 155 6.42 15.59 14.88
N SER A 156 6.60 15.60 13.55
CA SER A 156 7.25 16.70 12.84
C SER A 156 6.33 17.92 12.75
N GLU A 157 6.91 19.11 12.78
CA GLU A 157 6.15 20.36 12.60
C GLU A 157 5.54 20.46 11.19
N CYS A 158 6.25 19.93 10.18
CA CYS A 158 5.78 19.95 8.81
C CYS A 158 6.21 18.69 8.04
N TYR A 159 5.52 18.43 6.93
CA TYR A 159 5.72 17.27 6.09
C TYR A 159 5.73 17.64 4.62
N TYR A 160 6.65 17.06 3.86
CA TYR A 160 6.64 17.03 2.40
C TYR A 160 5.82 15.85 1.92
N GLY A 161 5.19 16.00 0.74
CA GLY A 161 4.42 14.94 0.11
C GLY A 161 4.75 14.76 -1.36
N ALA A 162 4.83 13.50 -1.79
CA ALA A 162 4.90 13.13 -3.20
C ALA A 162 4.11 11.87 -3.46
N ILE A 163 3.55 11.76 -4.66
CA ILE A 163 2.87 10.56 -5.11
C ILE A 163 3.50 10.07 -6.40
N VAL A 164 3.69 8.77 -6.49
CA VAL A 164 4.27 8.09 -7.65
C VAL A 164 3.33 6.99 -8.08
N ARG A 165 3.00 6.98 -9.35
CA ARG A 165 2.15 5.96 -9.94
C ARG A 165 2.83 5.31 -11.14
N LEU A 166 2.72 3.99 -11.19
CA LEU A 166 3.17 3.16 -12.29
C LEU A 166 2.01 2.92 -13.25
N ASN A 167 2.26 3.06 -14.56
CA ASN A 167 1.27 2.84 -15.63
C ASN A 167 0.01 3.73 -15.51
N GLY A 168 -1.17 3.16 -15.81
CA GLY A 168 -2.41 3.86 -16.06
C GLY A 168 -3.15 4.46 -14.86
N LEU A 169 -4.43 4.70 -15.03
CA LEU A 169 -5.31 5.26 -14.01
C LEU A 169 -5.47 4.33 -12.80
N PRO A 170 -5.74 4.86 -11.59
CA PRO A 170 -6.02 4.01 -10.43
C PRO A 170 -7.29 3.21 -10.66
N SER A 171 -7.22 1.91 -10.37
CA SER A 171 -8.38 1.03 -10.48
C SER A 171 -9.44 1.39 -9.42
N ARG A 172 -10.67 1.60 -9.84
CA ARG A 172 -11.82 1.89 -8.96
C ARG A 172 -12.35 0.65 -8.28
N TYR A 173 -12.11 -0.51 -8.89
CA TYR A 173 -12.62 -1.82 -8.46
C TYR A 173 -11.50 -2.77 -8.02
N GLY A 174 -10.26 -2.32 -8.08
CA GLY A 174 -9.09 -3.07 -7.60
C GLY A 174 -9.07 -3.18 -6.08
N GLU A 175 -8.41 -4.21 -5.55
CA GLU A 175 -8.12 -4.26 -4.13
C GLU A 175 -7.20 -3.09 -3.75
N ARG A 176 -7.57 -2.39 -2.68
CA ARG A 176 -6.67 -1.42 -2.05
C ARG A 176 -5.39 -2.15 -1.65
N GLY A 177 -4.27 -1.63 -2.09
CA GLY A 177 -2.98 -2.21 -1.76
C GLY A 177 -2.79 -2.28 -0.23
N LYS A 178 -2.90 -3.47 0.34
CA LYS A 178 -2.60 -3.73 1.75
C LYS A 178 -1.10 -3.83 1.96
N LYS A 179 -0.34 -2.79 1.59
CA LYS A 179 1.09 -2.86 1.66
C LYS A 179 1.59 -1.97 2.79
N GLU A 180 2.13 -2.58 3.81
CA GLU A 180 2.70 -1.90 4.96
C GLU A 180 4.23 -1.92 4.84
N VAL A 181 4.84 -0.79 4.49
CA VAL A 181 6.28 -0.58 4.67
C VAL A 181 6.45 0.21 5.94
N PHE A 182 6.91 -0.44 6.99
CA PHE A 182 7.12 0.24 8.25
C PHE A 182 8.37 1.11 8.15
N SER A 183 8.17 2.41 8.34
CA SER A 183 9.24 3.37 8.54
C SER A 183 9.27 3.78 10.01
N ASP A 184 10.45 4.13 10.51
CA ASP A 184 10.57 4.73 11.82
C ASP A 184 9.82 6.04 11.88
N ILE A 185 9.52 6.47 13.12
CA ILE A 185 8.73 7.67 13.35
C ILE A 185 9.43 8.94 12.81
N ASN A 186 10.76 8.91 12.74
CA ASN A 186 11.62 9.98 12.25
C ASN A 186 12.11 9.75 10.82
N GLU A 187 11.61 8.73 10.11
CA GLU A 187 11.97 8.44 8.73
C GLU A 187 10.84 8.84 7.79
N MET A 188 11.16 8.86 6.49
CA MET A 188 10.16 9.06 5.46
C MET A 188 9.15 7.91 5.46
N MET A 189 7.89 8.24 5.70
CA MET A 189 6.79 7.29 5.62
C MET A 189 6.51 6.96 4.16
N ILE A 190 6.49 5.68 3.83
CA ILE A 190 6.04 5.16 2.54
C ILE A 190 4.66 4.54 2.76
N ALA A 191 3.64 5.20 2.27
CA ALA A 191 2.28 4.68 2.31
C ALA A 191 1.87 4.24 0.91
N TYR A 192 1.08 3.18 0.83
CA TYR A 192 0.52 2.79 -0.46
C TYR A 192 -0.71 3.62 -0.76
N GLY A 193 -0.84 3.92 -2.05
CA GLY A 193 -1.96 4.67 -2.57
C GLY A 193 -3.23 3.83 -2.68
N ARG A 194 -4.06 4.18 -3.64
CA ARG A 194 -5.38 3.59 -3.87
C ARG A 194 -5.32 2.14 -4.36
N ASP A 195 -4.22 1.76 -5.01
CA ASP A 195 -3.94 0.39 -5.45
C ASP A 195 -2.43 0.05 -5.35
N THR A 196 -2.06 -1.13 -5.81
CA THR A 196 -0.68 -1.64 -5.71
C THR A 196 0.34 -0.93 -6.59
N GLN A 197 -0.11 -0.11 -7.55
CA GLN A 197 0.75 0.62 -8.49
C GLN A 197 1.01 2.07 -8.05
N GLU A 198 0.46 2.47 -6.91
CA GLU A 198 0.56 3.84 -6.41
C GLU A 198 1.30 3.87 -5.07
N THR A 199 2.22 4.82 -4.90
CA THR A 199 2.98 5.01 -3.68
C THR A 199 2.96 6.47 -3.26
N LEU A 200 2.55 6.72 -2.03
CA LEU A 200 2.62 8.03 -1.39
C LEU A 200 3.84 8.09 -0.48
N TYR A 201 4.63 9.14 -0.61
CA TYR A 201 5.78 9.45 0.22
C TYR A 201 5.46 10.66 1.09
N LEU A 202 5.57 10.51 2.41
CA LEU A 202 5.49 11.60 3.39
C LEU A 202 6.83 11.70 4.11
N CYS A 203 7.50 12.84 4.00
CA CYS A 203 8.81 13.09 4.61
C CYS A 203 8.70 14.16 5.69
N PRO A 204 9.14 13.89 6.94
CA PRO A 204 9.29 14.91 7.97
C PRO A 204 10.19 16.05 7.49
N GLY A 205 9.80 17.30 7.81
CA GLY A 205 10.50 18.49 7.33
C GLY A 205 11.93 18.63 7.85
N GLU A 206 12.23 18.03 8.99
CA GLU A 206 13.56 18.08 9.60
C GLU A 206 14.60 17.23 8.84
N LEU A 207 14.14 16.30 7.99
CA LEU A 207 15.04 15.37 7.28
C LEU A 207 15.61 15.93 5.99
N VAL A 208 14.93 16.90 5.37
CA VAL A 208 15.29 17.42 4.04
C VAL A 208 14.94 18.90 3.91
N SER A 209 15.65 19.60 3.03
CA SER A 209 15.25 20.93 2.55
C SER A 209 14.30 20.84 1.37
N ASP A 210 13.64 21.95 1.02
CA ASP A 210 12.73 22.04 -0.14
C ASP A 210 13.40 21.57 -1.44
N GLU A 211 14.65 21.94 -1.67
CA GLU A 211 15.41 21.60 -2.88
C GLU A 211 15.85 20.12 -2.87
N ASP A 212 16.24 19.60 -1.73
CA ASP A 212 16.73 18.23 -1.57
C ASP A 212 15.60 17.21 -1.68
N TYR A 213 14.38 17.55 -1.25
CA TYR A 213 13.24 16.64 -1.28
C TYR A 213 12.89 16.19 -2.70
N GLU A 214 12.80 17.14 -3.64
CA GLU A 214 12.52 16.83 -5.04
C GLU A 214 13.58 15.90 -5.63
N GLN A 215 14.87 16.20 -5.39
CA GLN A 215 15.96 15.38 -5.87
C GLN A 215 15.96 13.98 -5.24
N MET A 216 15.64 13.88 -3.96
CA MET A 216 15.54 12.62 -3.26
C MET A 216 14.44 11.73 -3.86
N ILE A 217 13.25 12.28 -4.11
CA ILE A 217 12.15 11.55 -4.73
C ILE A 217 12.52 11.13 -6.15
N ARG A 218 13.09 12.02 -6.97
CA ARG A 218 13.54 11.69 -8.33
C ARG A 218 14.56 10.55 -8.37
N ARG A 219 15.54 10.57 -7.45
CA ARG A 219 16.53 9.48 -7.33
C ARG A 219 15.87 8.16 -6.90
N ARG A 220 14.88 8.23 -6.03
CA ARG A 220 14.18 7.06 -5.55
C ARG A 220 13.32 6.43 -6.65
N ILE A 221 12.58 7.24 -7.39
CA ILE A 221 11.83 6.82 -8.58
C ILE A 221 12.76 6.09 -9.57
N GLY A 222 13.91 6.64 -9.89
CA GLY A 222 14.86 6.02 -10.83
C GLY A 222 15.44 4.67 -10.36
N LYS A 223 15.46 4.40 -9.04
CA LYS A 223 15.98 3.14 -8.47
C LYS A 223 14.90 2.06 -8.29
N GLU A 224 13.65 2.46 -8.06
CA GLU A 224 12.59 1.55 -7.63
C GLU A 224 11.68 1.05 -8.77
N GLN A 225 12.02 1.34 -10.06
CA GLN A 225 11.09 1.13 -11.17
C GLN A 225 11.64 0.36 -12.37
N PRO A 226 12.04 -0.90 -12.22
CA PRO A 226 12.49 -1.68 -13.38
C PRO A 226 11.35 -2.26 -14.24
N GLU A 227 10.10 -2.26 -13.80
CA GLU A 227 9.01 -3.03 -14.45
C GLU A 227 7.82 -2.21 -14.98
N ALA A 228 7.77 -0.92 -14.71
CA ALA A 228 6.71 -0.07 -15.23
C ALA A 228 6.99 0.36 -16.66
N ALA A 229 5.99 0.32 -17.54
CA ALA A 229 6.12 0.84 -18.90
C ALA A 229 6.29 2.37 -18.89
N TYR A 230 5.65 3.05 -17.94
CA TYR A 230 5.80 4.48 -17.70
C TYR A 230 5.41 4.87 -16.28
N VAL A 231 5.84 6.05 -15.86
CA VAL A 231 5.69 6.55 -14.49
C VAL A 231 5.23 7.98 -14.49
N THR A 232 4.21 8.26 -13.71
CA THR A 232 3.79 9.63 -13.38
C THR A 232 4.04 9.90 -11.91
N SER A 233 4.76 10.98 -11.61
CA SER A 233 4.96 11.45 -10.23
C SER A 233 4.49 12.89 -10.07
N VAL A 234 3.95 13.19 -8.90
CA VAL A 234 3.59 14.55 -8.48
C VAL A 234 4.27 14.83 -7.15
N ILE A 235 5.03 15.89 -7.08
CA ILE A 235 5.81 16.30 -5.90
C ILE A 235 5.30 17.68 -5.45
N ARG A 236 4.94 17.80 -4.19
CA ARG A 236 4.68 19.10 -3.58
C ARG A 236 5.99 19.67 -3.08
N GLN A 237 6.38 20.82 -3.63
CA GLN A 237 7.68 21.44 -3.35
C GLN A 237 7.78 21.97 -1.92
N LYS A 238 6.68 22.49 -1.36
CA LYS A 238 6.66 23.03 0.00
C LYS A 238 6.02 22.07 0.99
N SER A 239 6.60 22.02 2.16
CA SER A 239 6.04 21.26 3.29
C SER A 239 4.74 21.88 3.82
N VAL A 240 3.95 21.08 4.50
CA VAL A 240 2.70 21.50 5.16
C VAL A 240 2.68 21.05 6.61
N PRO A 241 1.99 21.76 7.52
CA PRO A 241 1.76 21.26 8.87
C PRO A 241 1.02 19.91 8.87
N ALA A 242 1.24 19.09 9.91
CA ALA A 242 0.62 17.77 10.03
C ALA A 242 -0.91 17.79 9.84
N ALA A 243 -1.59 18.84 10.33
CA ALA A 243 -3.05 19.00 10.16
C ALA A 243 -3.50 19.14 8.70
N GLN A 244 -2.62 19.56 7.80
CA GLN A 244 -2.91 19.75 6.37
C GLN A 244 -2.50 18.56 5.48
N ILE A 245 -1.95 17.48 6.05
CA ILE A 245 -1.54 16.29 5.29
C ILE A 245 -2.71 15.77 4.43
N GLY A 246 -3.93 15.68 4.99
CA GLY A 246 -5.09 15.18 4.25
C GLY A 246 -5.43 16.03 3.02
N GLU A 247 -5.37 17.35 3.14
CA GLU A 247 -5.58 18.29 2.02
C GLU A 247 -4.48 18.13 0.96
N MET A 248 -3.22 18.12 1.38
CA MET A 248 -2.08 17.89 0.50
C MET A 248 -2.22 16.59 -0.29
N VAL A 249 -2.61 15.50 0.35
CA VAL A 249 -2.78 14.20 -0.33
C VAL A 249 -3.92 14.25 -1.35
N ARG A 250 -5.04 14.90 -1.03
CA ARG A 250 -6.14 15.11 -2.01
C ARG A 250 -5.71 15.93 -3.21
N GLU A 251 -4.89 16.96 -3.00
CA GLU A 251 -4.32 17.78 -4.09
C GLU A 251 -3.38 16.95 -4.97
N LEU A 252 -2.51 16.13 -4.35
CA LEU A 252 -1.62 15.21 -5.07
C LEU A 252 -2.43 14.23 -5.93
N TYR A 253 -3.49 13.62 -5.39
CA TYR A 253 -4.38 12.73 -6.15
C TYR A 253 -5.04 13.45 -7.32
N ARG A 254 -5.64 14.62 -7.10
CA ARG A 254 -6.31 15.39 -8.17
C ARG A 254 -5.33 15.74 -9.29
N LYS A 255 -4.13 16.19 -8.94
CA LYS A 255 -3.11 16.55 -9.93
C LYS A 255 -2.62 15.32 -10.68
N LEU A 256 -2.37 14.21 -9.99
CA LEU A 256 -1.97 12.94 -10.59
C LEU A 256 -3.00 12.48 -11.63
N ASP A 257 -4.26 12.29 -11.21
CA ASP A 257 -5.33 11.75 -12.06
C ASP A 257 -5.57 12.60 -13.32
N SER A 258 -5.51 13.94 -13.17
CA SER A 258 -5.70 14.85 -14.29
C SER A 258 -4.51 14.95 -15.23
N SER A 259 -3.38 14.32 -14.90
CA SER A 259 -2.11 14.54 -15.63
C SER A 259 -1.49 13.28 -16.22
N ILE A 260 -1.98 12.09 -15.91
CA ILE A 260 -1.44 10.83 -16.44
C ILE A 260 -1.60 10.80 -17.96
N ILE A 261 -0.48 10.66 -18.68
CA ILE A 261 -0.43 10.53 -20.14
C ILE A 261 0.08 9.13 -20.46
N LEU A 262 -0.65 8.40 -21.29
CA LEU A 262 -0.35 7.03 -21.68
C LEU A 262 1.05 6.92 -22.30
N GLY A 263 1.88 6.01 -21.76
CA GLY A 263 3.21 5.74 -22.29
C GLY A 263 4.27 6.82 -21.98
N LYS A 264 3.95 7.87 -21.17
CA LYS A 264 4.85 9.00 -20.91
C LYS A 264 5.36 9.02 -19.48
N ASN A 265 6.69 9.02 -19.32
CA ASN A 265 7.33 9.30 -18.04
C ASN A 265 7.28 10.79 -17.73
N GLN A 266 6.77 11.18 -16.57
CA GLN A 266 6.67 12.58 -16.17
C GLN A 266 6.79 12.78 -14.66
N THR A 267 7.41 13.90 -14.28
CA THR A 267 7.44 14.38 -12.89
C THR A 267 6.89 15.80 -12.88
N LEU A 268 5.82 15.99 -12.13
CA LEU A 268 5.09 17.24 -12.02
C LEU A 268 5.31 17.86 -10.65
N ILE A 269 5.47 19.18 -10.62
CA ILE A 269 5.54 19.93 -9.37
C ILE A 269 4.16 20.52 -9.08
N LEU A 270 3.69 20.32 -7.86
CA LEU A 270 2.47 20.95 -7.36
C LEU A 270 2.84 22.28 -6.69
N GLU A 271 2.53 23.38 -7.38
CA GLU A 271 2.69 24.75 -6.88
C GLU A 271 1.42 25.22 -6.15
N GLU A 272 1.56 26.10 -5.16
CA GLU A 272 0.45 26.57 -4.30
C GLU A 272 -0.66 27.32 -5.06
N THR A 273 -0.48 27.70 -6.32
CA THR A 273 -1.38 28.65 -7.03
C THR A 273 -1.89 28.17 -8.38
N SER A 274 -1.84 26.90 -8.73
CA SER A 274 -2.40 26.49 -10.02
C SER A 274 -3.86 26.03 -9.95
N SER A 275 -4.78 26.96 -9.80
CA SER A 275 -6.19 26.80 -10.20
C SER A 275 -6.35 26.82 -11.75
N ALA A 276 -5.37 26.33 -12.47
CA ALA A 276 -5.47 26.18 -13.91
C ALA A 276 -6.32 24.94 -14.22
N ASN A 277 -7.58 25.20 -14.50
CA ASN A 277 -8.43 24.28 -15.23
C ASN A 277 -7.73 23.88 -16.53
N PRO A 278 -7.35 22.60 -16.75
CA PRO A 278 -6.88 22.18 -18.06
C PRO A 278 -8.09 22.00 -19.00
N GLY A 279 -8.91 23.01 -19.08
CA GLY A 279 -9.97 23.13 -20.05
C GLY A 279 -9.38 23.49 -21.41
N GLY A 280 -8.91 22.51 -22.17
CA GLY A 280 -8.73 22.65 -23.59
C GLY A 280 -10.03 23.17 -24.19
N ARG A 281 -9.95 24.16 -25.09
CA ARG A 281 -11.10 24.80 -25.74
C ARG A 281 -12.11 23.76 -26.21
N PRO A 282 -13.38 23.82 -25.79
CA PRO A 282 -14.42 22.91 -26.25
C PRO A 282 -14.89 23.38 -27.63
N GLY A 283 -14.25 22.95 -28.70
CA GLY A 283 -14.61 23.52 -29.99
C GLY A 283 -14.69 22.54 -31.17
N LYS A 284 -14.05 21.39 -31.08
CA LYS A 284 -14.06 20.42 -32.22
C LYS A 284 -14.39 18.98 -31.83
N ASP A 285 -14.51 18.69 -30.54
CA ASP A 285 -14.67 17.33 -30.06
C ASP A 285 -16.12 16.79 -30.24
N TYR A 286 -17.09 17.62 -30.49
CA TYR A 286 -18.49 17.21 -30.69
C TYR A 286 -18.76 16.69 -32.11
N GLU A 287 -18.05 17.16 -33.13
CA GLU A 287 -18.22 16.74 -34.51
C GLU A 287 -17.97 15.24 -34.70
N TYR A 288 -17.01 14.67 -33.93
CA TYR A 288 -16.72 13.24 -34.00
C TYR A 288 -17.85 12.38 -33.42
N LEU A 289 -18.50 12.83 -32.36
CA LEU A 289 -19.60 12.08 -31.75
C LEU A 289 -20.79 11.97 -32.69
N GLU A 290 -21.09 13.03 -33.44
CA GLU A 290 -22.17 13.03 -34.45
C GLU A 290 -21.89 12.04 -35.60
N GLU A 291 -20.63 11.96 -36.08
CA GLU A 291 -20.21 11.00 -37.08
C GLU A 291 -20.32 9.55 -36.59
N LEU A 292 -19.83 9.30 -35.36
CA LEU A 292 -19.91 7.98 -34.71
C LEU A 292 -21.38 7.58 -34.46
N GLU A 293 -22.23 8.52 -34.06
CA GLU A 293 -23.67 8.30 -33.86
C GLU A 293 -24.37 7.95 -35.18
N TYR A 294 -24.03 8.62 -36.25
CA TYR A 294 -24.52 8.29 -37.57
C TYR A 294 -24.12 6.87 -38.01
N LEU A 295 -22.86 6.49 -37.81
CA LEU A 295 -22.36 5.15 -38.14
C LEU A 295 -23.03 4.07 -37.29
N ALA A 296 -23.23 4.32 -35.98
CA ALA A 296 -23.95 3.42 -35.08
C ALA A 296 -25.42 3.22 -35.54
N GLY A 297 -26.12 4.32 -35.86
CA GLY A 297 -27.49 4.27 -36.37
C GLY A 297 -27.64 3.54 -37.71
N LYS A 298 -26.58 3.50 -38.51
CA LYS A 298 -26.50 2.74 -39.78
C LYS A 298 -25.93 1.32 -39.60
N GLN A 299 -25.62 0.90 -38.37
CA GLN A 299 -25.04 -0.40 -38.03
C GLN A 299 -23.70 -0.69 -38.78
N LYS A 300 -22.92 0.34 -39.10
CA LYS A 300 -21.63 0.23 -39.77
C LYS A 300 -20.51 -0.01 -38.78
N TYR A 301 -20.57 -1.08 -38.02
CA TYR A 301 -19.68 -1.36 -36.88
C TYR A 301 -18.20 -1.47 -37.26
N ASP A 302 -17.85 -2.04 -38.43
CA ASP A 302 -16.45 -2.12 -38.88
C ASP A 302 -15.80 -0.75 -39.09
N ARG A 303 -16.56 0.21 -39.63
CA ARG A 303 -16.09 1.58 -39.81
C ARG A 303 -16.05 2.32 -38.47
N LEU A 304 -17.09 2.14 -37.67
CA LEU A 304 -17.18 2.71 -36.34
C LEU A 304 -16.00 2.30 -35.44
N GLN A 305 -15.60 1.01 -35.48
CA GLN A 305 -14.42 0.52 -34.79
C GLN A 305 -13.16 1.24 -35.25
N LYS A 306 -12.90 1.26 -36.57
CA LYS A 306 -11.70 1.92 -37.12
C LYS A 306 -11.64 3.40 -36.80
N ASP A 307 -12.76 4.12 -36.89
CA ASP A 307 -12.81 5.54 -36.63
C ASP A 307 -12.59 5.81 -35.11
N THR A 308 -13.09 4.93 -34.22
CA THR A 308 -12.81 4.97 -32.78
C THR A 308 -11.33 4.76 -32.49
N GLU A 309 -10.70 3.75 -33.09
CA GLU A 309 -9.26 3.50 -32.93
C GLU A 309 -8.42 4.68 -33.41
N LEU A 310 -8.74 5.26 -34.56
CA LEU A 310 -8.07 6.46 -35.09
C LEU A 310 -8.20 7.67 -34.16
N LEU A 311 -9.36 7.86 -33.54
CA LEU A 311 -9.56 8.92 -32.55
C LEU A 311 -8.69 8.71 -31.31
N ILE A 312 -8.64 7.50 -30.77
CA ILE A 312 -7.80 7.18 -29.60
C ILE A 312 -6.32 7.42 -29.92
N HIS A 313 -5.84 6.96 -31.07
CA HIS A 313 -4.46 7.22 -31.52
C HIS A 313 -4.17 8.71 -31.59
N ARG A 314 -5.07 9.50 -32.16
CA ARG A 314 -4.93 10.97 -32.22
C ARG A 314 -4.87 11.58 -30.82
N TRP A 315 -5.77 11.22 -29.91
CA TRP A 315 -5.81 11.77 -28.56
C TRP A 315 -4.53 11.46 -27.76
N VAL A 316 -3.98 10.25 -27.94
CA VAL A 316 -2.69 9.86 -27.32
C VAL A 316 -1.52 10.66 -27.94
N GLN A 317 -1.50 10.85 -29.28
CA GLN A 317 -0.49 11.71 -29.93
C GLN A 317 -0.58 13.18 -29.52
N GLU A 318 -1.79 13.69 -29.25
CA GLU A 318 -2.01 15.02 -28.70
C GLU A 318 -1.65 15.12 -27.20
N GLU A 319 -1.13 14.07 -26.61
CA GLU A 319 -0.83 13.99 -25.17
C GLU A 319 -2.02 14.31 -24.27
N ARG A 320 -3.24 13.93 -24.67
CA ARG A 320 -4.42 14.10 -23.85
C ARG A 320 -4.31 13.25 -22.58
N PRO A 321 -4.69 13.79 -21.40
CA PRO A 321 -4.71 13.02 -20.16
C PRO A 321 -5.57 11.78 -20.28
N GLN A 322 -5.09 10.69 -19.71
CA GLN A 322 -5.75 9.38 -19.80
C GLN A 322 -7.18 9.40 -19.21
N LEU A 323 -7.39 10.16 -18.12
CA LEU A 323 -8.72 10.36 -17.54
C LEU A 323 -9.68 11.06 -18.53
N TRP A 324 -9.18 11.99 -19.34
CA TRP A 324 -9.97 12.65 -20.38
C TRP A 324 -10.33 11.66 -21.50
N ILE A 325 -9.36 10.84 -21.95
CA ILE A 325 -9.58 9.80 -22.98
C ILE A 325 -10.61 8.78 -22.47
N GLU A 326 -10.49 8.33 -21.24
CA GLU A 326 -11.46 7.43 -20.60
C GLU A 326 -12.88 8.01 -20.66
N GLY A 327 -13.04 9.27 -20.28
CA GLY A 327 -14.33 9.96 -20.34
C GLY A 327 -14.94 9.97 -21.76
N ARG A 328 -14.12 10.18 -22.81
CA ARG A 328 -14.58 10.13 -24.20
C ARG A 328 -14.93 8.72 -24.65
N VAL A 329 -14.13 7.72 -24.29
CA VAL A 329 -14.42 6.32 -24.60
C VAL A 329 -15.71 5.86 -23.92
N ARG A 330 -15.97 6.29 -22.68
CA ARG A 330 -17.26 6.05 -22.00
C ARG A 330 -18.45 6.67 -22.75
N GLN A 331 -18.30 7.88 -23.29
CA GLN A 331 -19.35 8.51 -24.10
C GLN A 331 -19.64 7.70 -25.37
N ILE A 332 -18.59 7.17 -26.04
CA ILE A 332 -18.76 6.26 -27.19
C ILE A 332 -19.49 4.98 -26.75
N GLY A 333 -19.15 4.41 -25.61
CA GLY A 333 -19.83 3.25 -25.05
C GLY A 333 -21.33 3.48 -24.80
N TYR A 334 -21.69 4.61 -24.17
CA TYR A 334 -23.10 5.00 -23.97
C TYR A 334 -23.85 5.23 -25.29
N LEU A 335 -23.17 5.79 -26.29
CA LEU A 335 -23.75 5.95 -27.62
C LEU A 335 -24.06 4.58 -28.24
N LEU A 336 -23.12 3.65 -28.20
CA LEU A 336 -23.31 2.29 -28.72
C LEU A 336 -24.46 1.57 -28.02
N GLN A 337 -24.60 1.73 -26.71
CA GLN A 337 -25.69 1.15 -25.92
C GLN A 337 -27.06 1.53 -26.46
N ARG A 338 -27.23 2.76 -26.89
CA ARG A 338 -28.54 3.24 -27.43
C ARG A 338 -28.97 2.52 -28.69
N TYR A 339 -28.01 1.98 -29.46
CA TYR A 339 -28.24 1.32 -30.74
C TYR A 339 -28.15 -0.21 -30.68
N ASP A 340 -27.66 -0.79 -29.57
CA ASP A 340 -27.43 -2.25 -29.43
C ASP A 340 -28.61 -3.03 -28.81
N ALA A 341 -29.75 -2.38 -28.60
CA ALA A 341 -31.03 -2.98 -28.15
C ALA A 341 -30.90 -3.89 -26.88
N GLY A 342 -29.99 -3.62 -25.97
CA GLY A 342 -29.88 -4.31 -24.66
C GLY A 342 -29.17 -5.69 -24.73
N LYS A 343 -28.39 -5.97 -25.75
CA LYS A 343 -27.67 -7.25 -25.89
C LYS A 343 -26.44 -7.37 -24.99
N ARG A 344 -25.97 -6.29 -24.33
CA ARG A 344 -24.74 -6.27 -23.51
C ARG A 344 -25.03 -5.91 -22.07
N ASP A 345 -24.31 -6.58 -21.14
CA ASP A 345 -24.30 -6.17 -19.74
C ASP A 345 -23.32 -4.99 -19.55
N TYR A 346 -23.90 -3.81 -19.34
CA TYR A 346 -23.16 -2.56 -19.18
C TYR A 346 -22.33 -2.51 -17.90
N ARG A 347 -22.72 -3.24 -16.87
CA ARG A 347 -21.95 -3.31 -15.61
C ARG A 347 -20.62 -3.99 -15.86
N GLU A 348 -20.62 -5.07 -16.65
CA GLU A 348 -19.40 -5.77 -17.03
C GLU A 348 -18.46 -4.86 -17.83
N SER A 349 -18.98 -4.08 -18.79
CA SER A 349 -18.19 -3.14 -19.59
C SER A 349 -17.47 -2.07 -18.74
N GLU A 350 -18.10 -1.60 -17.65
CA GLU A 350 -17.50 -0.63 -16.74
C GLU A 350 -16.27 -1.20 -16.02
N PHE A 351 -16.33 -2.43 -15.54
CA PHE A 351 -15.19 -3.10 -14.89
C PHE A 351 -14.04 -3.34 -15.88
N LEU A 352 -14.38 -3.78 -17.09
CA LEU A 352 -13.39 -4.06 -18.13
C LEU A 352 -12.69 -2.77 -18.60
N MET A 353 -13.42 -1.67 -18.71
CA MET A 353 -12.83 -0.36 -19.00
C MET A 353 -11.88 0.09 -17.91
N ASP A 354 -12.26 -0.05 -16.63
CA ASP A 354 -11.39 0.28 -15.50
C ASP A 354 -10.08 -0.52 -15.54
N ASP A 355 -10.18 -1.83 -15.79
CA ASP A 355 -9.02 -2.72 -15.91
C ASP A 355 -8.08 -2.31 -17.06
N ILE A 356 -8.64 -2.02 -18.24
CA ILE A 356 -7.85 -1.60 -19.41
C ILE A 356 -7.16 -0.26 -19.16
N PHE A 357 -7.86 0.74 -18.64
CA PHE A 357 -7.28 2.06 -18.37
C PHE A 357 -6.26 2.04 -17.22
N SER A 358 -6.31 1.06 -16.33
CA SER A 358 -5.32 0.89 -15.27
C SER A 358 -4.09 0.10 -15.70
N THR A 359 -4.20 -0.76 -16.72
CA THR A 359 -3.15 -1.72 -17.09
C THR A 359 -2.51 -1.48 -18.46
N ALA A 360 -3.13 -0.70 -19.35
CA ALA A 360 -2.59 -0.46 -20.68
C ALA A 360 -1.24 0.27 -20.62
N GLU A 361 -0.24 -0.27 -21.29
CA GLU A 361 1.12 0.26 -21.35
C GLU A 361 1.36 1.15 -22.58
N ASN A 362 0.55 0.96 -23.62
CA ASN A 362 0.65 1.67 -24.89
C ASN A 362 -0.73 1.79 -25.58
N VAL A 363 -0.77 2.56 -26.67
CA VAL A 363 -2.02 2.84 -27.38
C VAL A 363 -2.60 1.61 -28.08
N GLU A 364 -1.77 0.68 -28.53
CA GLU A 364 -2.20 -0.55 -29.20
C GLU A 364 -2.95 -1.47 -28.23
N GLN A 365 -2.45 -1.62 -26.98
CA GLN A 365 -3.13 -2.36 -25.92
C GLN A 365 -4.46 -1.70 -25.55
N LEU A 366 -4.48 -0.38 -25.43
CA LEU A 366 -5.70 0.39 -25.13
C LEU A 366 -6.76 0.19 -26.23
N CYS A 367 -6.38 0.37 -27.51
CA CYS A 367 -7.29 0.20 -28.64
C CYS A 367 -7.82 -1.23 -28.74
N THR A 368 -6.95 -2.23 -28.59
CA THR A 368 -7.36 -3.65 -28.61
C THR A 368 -8.38 -3.94 -27.52
N GLY A 369 -8.11 -3.50 -26.30
CA GLY A 369 -9.03 -3.70 -25.18
C GLY A 369 -10.38 -3.03 -25.36
N ILE A 370 -10.40 -1.79 -25.85
CA ILE A 370 -11.64 -1.05 -26.16
C ILE A 370 -12.41 -1.73 -27.29
N SER A 371 -11.70 -2.19 -28.34
CA SER A 371 -12.32 -2.91 -29.44
C SER A 371 -12.94 -4.24 -29.00
N ASP A 372 -12.28 -4.96 -28.10
CA ASP A 372 -12.82 -6.19 -27.51
C ASP A 372 -14.10 -5.93 -26.70
N ILE A 373 -14.16 -4.82 -25.94
CA ILE A 373 -15.36 -4.47 -25.14
C ILE A 373 -16.54 -4.12 -26.05
N PHE A 374 -16.30 -3.29 -27.08
CA PHE A 374 -17.42 -2.64 -27.80
C PHE A 374 -17.75 -3.27 -29.14
N PHE A 375 -16.88 -4.06 -29.77
CA PHE A 375 -17.06 -4.47 -31.17
C PHE A 375 -16.97 -5.99 -31.41
N LYS A 376 -16.42 -6.79 -30.51
CA LYS A 376 -16.17 -8.21 -30.76
C LYS A 376 -17.44 -9.08 -30.73
N ASP A 377 -18.34 -8.81 -29.79
CA ASP A 377 -19.59 -9.58 -29.66
C ASP A 377 -20.62 -9.36 -30.81
N VAL A 378 -20.36 -8.41 -31.70
CA VAL A 378 -21.22 -8.13 -32.85
C VAL A 378 -20.89 -9.06 -34.03
N LYS A 379 -19.72 -9.68 -34.04
CA LYS A 379 -19.19 -10.48 -35.16
C LYS A 379 -19.17 -11.99 -34.93
N GLU A 380 -19.31 -12.45 -33.67
CA GLU A 380 -19.25 -13.89 -33.38
C GLU A 380 -20.63 -14.50 -33.18
N ASP A 381 -20.89 -15.56 -33.94
CA ASP A 381 -22.10 -16.39 -33.88
C ASP A 381 -22.23 -16.97 -32.44
N PRO A 382 -23.41 -16.87 -31.78
CA PRO A 382 -23.61 -17.39 -30.40
C PRO A 382 -23.27 -18.89 -30.24
N ALA A 383 -23.11 -19.62 -31.33
CA ALA A 383 -22.79 -21.05 -31.32
C ALA A 383 -21.30 -21.37 -31.08
N SER A 384 -20.37 -20.41 -31.26
CA SER A 384 -18.93 -20.63 -31.06
C SER A 384 -18.45 -20.34 -29.64
N THR A 385 -19.17 -19.50 -28.87
CA THR A 385 -18.79 -19.04 -27.54
C THR A 385 -19.12 -20.05 -26.44
N GLN A 386 -20.00 -21.02 -26.68
CA GLN A 386 -20.46 -22.00 -25.68
C GLN A 386 -19.44 -23.09 -25.31
N LYS A 387 -18.34 -23.26 -26.05
CA LYS A 387 -17.37 -24.34 -25.80
C LYS A 387 -16.22 -23.97 -24.87
N THR A 388 -15.98 -22.67 -24.58
CA THR A 388 -14.80 -22.22 -23.88
C THR A 388 -15.06 -21.64 -22.46
N ASP A 389 -16.30 -21.47 -22.04
CA ASP A 389 -16.67 -20.90 -20.73
C ASP A 389 -16.82 -22.01 -19.66
N THR A 390 -15.93 -22.98 -19.67
CA THR A 390 -15.90 -24.04 -18.67
C THR A 390 -14.84 -23.74 -17.61
N GLU A 391 -15.13 -24.08 -16.37
CA GLU A 391 -14.17 -24.09 -15.27
C GLU A 391 -12.89 -24.84 -15.66
N GLU A 392 -13.02 -25.92 -16.45
CA GLU A 392 -11.93 -26.71 -16.98
C GLU A 392 -10.98 -25.90 -17.91
N TYR A 393 -11.52 -25.04 -18.76
CA TYR A 393 -10.69 -24.13 -19.57
C TYR A 393 -9.96 -23.11 -18.71
N PHE A 394 -10.63 -22.54 -17.73
CA PHE A 394 -9.99 -21.58 -16.81
C PHE A 394 -8.89 -22.25 -15.97
N GLU A 395 -9.07 -23.49 -15.55
CA GLU A 395 -8.00 -24.26 -14.91
C GLU A 395 -6.79 -24.44 -15.84
N SER A 396 -6.99 -24.63 -17.14
CA SER A 396 -5.89 -24.70 -18.12
C SER A 396 -5.13 -23.37 -18.22
N VAL A 397 -5.85 -22.25 -18.14
CA VAL A 397 -5.25 -20.91 -18.11
C VAL A 397 -4.44 -20.72 -16.83
N LYS A 398 -4.97 -21.11 -15.68
CA LYS A 398 -4.24 -21.05 -14.40
C LYS A 398 -2.98 -21.92 -14.43
N GLU A 399 -3.04 -23.09 -15.06
CA GLU A 399 -1.88 -23.98 -15.22
C GLU A 399 -0.80 -23.32 -16.10
N TYR A 400 -1.20 -22.66 -17.19
CA TYR A 400 -0.28 -21.86 -18.01
C TYR A 400 0.42 -20.79 -17.17
N ILE A 401 -0.34 -20.02 -16.38
CA ILE A 401 0.21 -18.97 -15.53
C ILE A 401 1.16 -19.55 -14.45
N ARG A 402 0.79 -20.68 -13.84
CA ARG A 402 1.66 -21.35 -12.86
C ARG A 402 3.00 -21.80 -13.47
N LYS A 403 3.01 -22.25 -14.73
CA LYS A 403 4.25 -22.65 -15.42
C LYS A 403 5.14 -21.47 -15.77
N HIS A 404 4.53 -20.35 -16.15
CA HIS A 404 5.25 -19.16 -16.64
C HIS A 404 5.33 -18.03 -15.62
N MET A 405 4.95 -18.25 -14.35
CA MET A 405 4.86 -17.18 -13.35
C MET A 405 6.18 -16.45 -13.07
N ALA A 406 7.33 -17.06 -13.35
CA ALA A 406 8.64 -16.45 -13.22
C ALA A 406 8.98 -15.48 -14.37
N GLU A 407 8.21 -15.52 -15.45
CA GLU A 407 8.36 -14.63 -16.58
C GLU A 407 7.60 -13.31 -16.37
N GLN A 408 7.84 -12.32 -17.22
CA GLN A 408 7.05 -11.08 -17.23
C GLN A 408 5.67 -11.36 -17.85
N LEU A 409 4.73 -11.77 -17.01
CA LEU A 409 3.36 -11.99 -17.41
C LEU A 409 2.54 -10.71 -17.25
N SER A 410 1.80 -10.38 -18.32
CA SER A 410 0.72 -9.38 -18.33
C SER A 410 -0.57 -10.03 -18.79
N LEU A 411 -1.71 -9.40 -18.51
CA LEU A 411 -3.01 -9.87 -19.02
C LEU A 411 -2.96 -10.04 -20.55
N HIS A 412 -2.27 -9.11 -21.23
CA HIS A 412 -2.07 -9.16 -22.69
C HIS A 412 -1.24 -10.37 -23.13
N SER A 413 -0.08 -10.63 -22.50
CA SER A 413 0.78 -11.74 -22.89
C SER A 413 0.09 -13.09 -22.67
N VAL A 414 -0.64 -13.24 -21.56
CA VAL A 414 -1.38 -14.46 -21.24
C VAL A 414 -2.55 -14.64 -22.20
N SER A 415 -3.35 -13.59 -22.42
CA SER A 415 -4.50 -13.68 -23.33
C SER A 415 -4.09 -14.09 -24.76
N LYS A 416 -2.96 -13.53 -25.24
CA LYS A 416 -2.37 -13.91 -26.53
C LYS A 416 -1.91 -15.37 -26.55
N ALA A 417 -1.28 -15.85 -25.48
CA ALA A 417 -0.76 -17.20 -25.39
C ALA A 417 -1.88 -18.26 -25.34
N VAL A 418 -2.97 -17.97 -24.63
CA VAL A 418 -4.11 -18.89 -24.51
C VAL A 418 -5.17 -18.70 -25.59
N GLY A 419 -4.98 -17.72 -26.51
CA GLY A 419 -5.81 -17.53 -27.68
C GLY A 419 -7.19 -16.90 -27.41
N VAL A 420 -7.31 -16.07 -26.36
CA VAL A 420 -8.54 -15.36 -26.01
C VAL A 420 -8.31 -13.85 -25.93
N SER A 421 -9.40 -13.06 -25.86
CA SER A 421 -9.27 -11.63 -25.62
C SER A 421 -8.89 -11.33 -24.18
N GLN A 422 -8.24 -10.19 -23.94
CA GLN A 422 -7.95 -9.71 -22.58
C GLN A 422 -9.23 -9.55 -21.75
N THR A 423 -10.26 -9.01 -22.39
CA THR A 423 -11.59 -8.84 -21.82
C THR A 423 -12.18 -10.16 -21.33
N TYR A 424 -12.13 -11.19 -22.17
CA TYR A 424 -12.62 -12.52 -21.80
C TYR A 424 -11.80 -13.12 -20.66
N LEU A 425 -10.48 -13.00 -20.71
CA LEU A 425 -9.60 -13.48 -19.66
C LEU A 425 -9.85 -12.75 -18.33
N SER A 426 -10.01 -11.43 -18.33
CA SER A 426 -10.35 -10.63 -17.15
C SER A 426 -11.69 -11.07 -16.55
N ARG A 427 -12.70 -11.34 -17.41
CA ARG A 427 -13.99 -11.88 -16.97
C ARG A 427 -13.86 -13.24 -16.29
N LEU A 428 -13.05 -14.16 -16.81
CA LEU A 428 -12.82 -15.47 -16.20
C LEU A 428 -12.21 -15.33 -14.80
N PHE A 429 -11.21 -14.46 -14.63
CA PHE A 429 -10.63 -14.21 -13.30
C PHE A 429 -11.66 -13.68 -12.31
N ARG A 430 -12.50 -12.74 -12.72
CA ARG A 430 -13.58 -12.22 -11.85
C ARG A 430 -14.61 -13.29 -11.51
N LYS A 431 -15.01 -14.09 -12.49
CA LYS A 431 -16.03 -15.13 -12.31
C LYS A 431 -15.60 -16.26 -11.38
N TYR A 432 -14.35 -16.72 -11.51
CA TYR A 432 -13.89 -17.94 -10.84
C TYR A 432 -12.96 -17.67 -9.65
N GLU A 433 -12.25 -16.54 -9.58
CA GLU A 433 -11.32 -16.18 -8.52
C GLU A 433 -11.76 -14.96 -7.70
N ASP A 434 -12.83 -14.28 -8.12
CA ASP A 434 -13.29 -12.99 -7.55
C ASP A 434 -12.16 -11.94 -7.43
N ALA A 435 -11.17 -12.02 -8.31
CA ALA A 435 -9.96 -11.23 -8.27
C ALA A 435 -9.56 -10.74 -9.66
N SER A 436 -8.70 -9.73 -9.74
CA SER A 436 -8.06 -9.35 -10.99
C SER A 436 -6.92 -10.33 -11.35
N PHE A 437 -6.53 -10.37 -12.62
CA PHE A 437 -5.35 -11.13 -13.07
C PHE A 437 -4.09 -10.77 -12.27
N ASN A 438 -3.85 -9.48 -12.03
CA ASN A 438 -2.69 -9.01 -11.30
C ASN A 438 -2.72 -9.43 -9.83
N THR A 439 -3.88 -9.39 -9.20
CA THR A 439 -4.08 -9.89 -7.82
C THR A 439 -3.78 -11.38 -7.74
N TYR A 440 -4.33 -12.16 -8.67
CA TYR A 440 -4.10 -13.61 -8.75
C TYR A 440 -2.62 -13.94 -8.98
N LEU A 441 -1.96 -13.30 -9.94
CA LEU A 441 -0.53 -13.52 -10.23
C LEU A 441 0.35 -13.17 -9.03
N THR A 442 0.04 -12.06 -8.35
CA THR A 442 0.77 -11.65 -7.14
C THR A 442 0.61 -12.68 -6.02
N SER A 443 -0.61 -13.13 -5.72
CA SER A 443 -0.83 -14.14 -4.69
C SER A 443 -0.12 -15.45 -5.01
N LEU A 444 -0.16 -15.89 -6.27
CA LEU A 444 0.52 -17.10 -6.74
C LEU A 444 2.04 -17.02 -6.54
N ARG A 445 2.65 -15.88 -6.89
CA ARG A 445 4.08 -15.61 -6.71
C ARG A 445 4.46 -15.59 -5.24
N MET A 446 3.65 -14.95 -4.38
CA MET A 446 3.91 -14.87 -2.94
C MET A 446 3.78 -16.23 -2.25
N GLU A 447 2.79 -17.04 -2.59
CA GLU A 447 2.66 -18.39 -2.07
C GLU A 447 3.85 -19.29 -2.47
N LYS A 448 4.36 -19.14 -3.69
CA LYS A 448 5.58 -19.84 -4.10
C LYS A 448 6.82 -19.32 -3.37
N ALA A 449 6.92 -18.01 -3.15
CA ALA A 449 8.02 -17.41 -2.41
C ALA A 449 8.06 -17.92 -0.97
N LYS A 450 6.94 -18.02 -0.27
CA LYS A 450 6.83 -18.62 1.07
C LYS A 450 7.40 -20.06 1.09
N LYS A 451 6.99 -20.87 0.13
CA LYS A 451 7.49 -22.25 0.00
C LYS A 451 8.98 -22.34 -0.31
N LEU A 452 9.54 -21.39 -1.07
CA LEU A 452 10.97 -21.35 -1.38
C LEU A 452 11.80 -20.93 -0.17
N LEU A 453 11.30 -19.97 0.62
CA LEU A 453 11.97 -19.50 1.83
C LEU A 453 12.01 -20.55 2.94
N LEU A 454 10.99 -21.43 3.03
CA LEU A 454 10.89 -22.49 4.05
C LEU A 454 11.65 -23.78 3.68
N ARG A 455 12.30 -23.86 2.51
CA ARG A 455 13.11 -25.03 2.16
C ARG A 455 14.37 -25.12 3.02
N GLU A 456 14.86 -26.34 3.27
CA GLU A 456 16.05 -26.62 4.09
C GLU A 456 17.33 -25.94 3.57
N GLU A 457 17.45 -25.70 2.27
CA GLU A 457 18.54 -24.91 1.69
C GLU A 457 18.25 -23.43 1.80
N LYS A 458 19.01 -22.70 2.62
CA LYS A 458 18.93 -21.22 2.75
C LYS A 458 19.14 -20.55 1.40
N MET A 459 18.07 -20.08 0.79
CA MET A 459 18.12 -19.26 -0.40
C MET A 459 18.24 -17.77 -0.06
N TYR A 460 19.05 -17.04 -0.81
CA TYR A 460 19.07 -15.58 -0.67
C TYR A 460 17.75 -14.97 -1.17
N VAL A 461 17.32 -13.90 -0.52
CA VAL A 461 16.09 -13.18 -0.89
C VAL A 461 16.08 -12.76 -2.36
N LYS A 462 17.24 -12.39 -2.91
CA LYS A 462 17.41 -12.08 -4.33
C LYS A 462 17.06 -13.26 -5.23
N ASP A 463 17.55 -14.46 -4.91
CA ASP A 463 17.33 -15.65 -5.73
C ASP A 463 15.86 -16.09 -5.67
N VAL A 464 15.21 -15.91 -4.51
CA VAL A 464 13.77 -16.16 -4.36
C VAL A 464 12.98 -15.16 -5.21
N ALA A 465 13.34 -13.87 -5.19
CA ALA A 465 12.69 -12.85 -6.01
C ALA A 465 12.75 -13.20 -7.50
N GLU A 466 13.92 -13.54 -8.02
CA GLU A 466 14.10 -13.95 -9.43
C GLU A 466 13.29 -15.20 -9.78
N LYS A 467 13.28 -16.21 -8.91
CA LYS A 467 12.53 -17.47 -9.14
C LYS A 467 11.02 -17.30 -9.15
N VAL A 468 10.50 -16.25 -8.53
CA VAL A 468 9.07 -15.93 -8.56
C VAL A 468 8.70 -14.79 -9.51
N GLY A 469 9.67 -14.33 -10.34
CA GLY A 469 9.43 -13.40 -11.44
C GLY A 469 9.56 -11.93 -11.08
N TYR A 470 10.32 -11.58 -10.03
CA TYR A 470 10.67 -10.20 -9.69
C TYR A 470 12.14 -9.92 -9.97
N LYS A 471 12.43 -8.93 -10.81
CA LYS A 471 13.83 -8.52 -11.12
C LYS A 471 14.46 -7.72 -9.98
N ASP A 472 13.67 -6.98 -9.23
CA ASP A 472 14.11 -6.16 -8.10
C ASP A 472 13.77 -6.83 -6.77
N GLN A 473 14.82 -7.17 -6.00
CA GLN A 473 14.67 -7.80 -4.69
C GLN A 473 14.01 -6.89 -3.64
N PHE A 474 14.18 -5.56 -3.77
CA PHE A 474 13.59 -4.61 -2.83
C PHE A 474 12.10 -4.45 -3.11
N TYR A 475 11.72 -4.41 -4.39
CA TYR A 475 10.32 -4.43 -4.80
C TYR A 475 9.64 -5.74 -4.37
N PHE A 476 10.29 -6.89 -4.62
CA PHE A 476 9.82 -8.19 -4.14
C PHE A 476 9.64 -8.20 -2.62
N SER A 477 10.65 -7.76 -1.86
CA SER A 477 10.61 -7.75 -0.39
C SER A 477 9.45 -6.92 0.14
N ARG A 478 9.14 -5.80 -0.51
CA ARG A 478 7.98 -4.97 -0.19
C ARG A 478 6.66 -5.71 -0.45
N ILE A 479 6.51 -6.33 -1.63
CA ILE A 479 5.31 -7.12 -1.96
C ILE A 479 5.15 -8.31 -1.02
N PHE A 480 6.22 -9.04 -0.76
CA PHE A 480 6.21 -10.19 0.15
C PHE A 480 5.79 -9.78 1.56
N TYR A 481 6.39 -8.71 2.07
CA TYR A 481 6.02 -8.16 3.36
C TYR A 481 4.54 -7.73 3.41
N SER A 482 4.07 -7.08 2.37
CA SER A 482 2.67 -6.69 2.20
C SER A 482 1.69 -7.86 2.26
N TYR A 483 2.10 -8.99 1.70
CA TYR A 483 1.27 -10.18 1.60
C TYR A 483 1.29 -11.02 2.89
N THR A 484 2.45 -11.08 3.57
CA THR A 484 2.68 -11.95 4.72
C THR A 484 2.72 -11.22 6.06
N GLY A 485 2.94 -9.90 6.07
CA GLY A 485 3.19 -9.10 7.27
C GLY A 485 4.59 -9.27 7.86
N VAL A 486 5.50 -10.01 7.17
CA VAL A 486 6.87 -10.31 7.63
C VAL A 486 7.85 -10.14 6.49
N ARG A 487 9.08 -9.68 6.77
CA ARG A 487 10.11 -9.57 5.73
C ARG A 487 10.55 -10.95 5.25
N PRO A 488 10.92 -11.11 3.96
CA PRO A 488 11.40 -12.40 3.46
C PRO A 488 12.57 -12.98 4.25
N SER A 489 13.47 -12.13 4.77
CA SER A 489 14.61 -12.54 5.60
C SER A 489 14.22 -13.09 6.97
N GLU A 490 13.09 -12.68 7.50
CA GLU A 490 12.61 -13.01 8.85
C GLU A 490 11.52 -14.11 8.82
N TYR A 491 10.98 -14.39 7.64
CA TYR A 491 9.85 -15.30 7.47
C TYR A 491 10.15 -16.72 7.97
N VAL A 492 11.37 -17.20 7.77
CA VAL A 492 11.81 -18.52 8.22
C VAL A 492 11.89 -18.61 9.74
N GLU A 493 12.35 -17.54 10.40
CA GLU A 493 12.47 -17.51 11.86
C GLU A 493 11.10 -17.48 12.55
N LYS A 494 10.16 -16.76 11.97
CA LYS A 494 8.80 -16.65 12.51
C LYS A 494 8.02 -17.95 12.40
N GLU A 495 8.02 -18.61 11.24
CA GLU A 495 7.32 -19.90 11.03
C GLU A 495 7.89 -21.01 11.92
N ASN A 496 9.20 -21.01 12.17
CA ASN A 496 9.84 -21.96 13.09
C ASN A 496 9.46 -21.72 14.57
N LEU A 497 9.04 -20.49 14.93
CA LEU A 497 8.56 -20.15 16.27
C LEU A 497 7.07 -20.50 16.48
N GLU A 498 6.28 -20.59 15.41
CA GLU A 498 4.86 -20.98 15.49
C GLU A 498 4.64 -22.51 15.49
N ILE A 499 5.69 -23.29 15.22
CA ILE A 499 5.66 -24.78 15.20
C ILE A 499 6.12 -25.37 16.55
N ILE A 500 6.68 -24.57 17.45
CA ILE A 500 7.10 -24.97 18.81
C ILE A 500 6.08 -24.47 19.82
#